data_64da417a2dc1d4b0c3e72a924d85650b
#
_entry.id   64da417a2dc1d4b0c3e72a924d85650b
#
_cell.length_a   1.000
_cell.length_b   1.000
_cell.length_c   1.000
_cell.angle_alpha   90.00
_cell.angle_beta   90.00
_cell.angle_gamma   90.00
#
_symmetry.space_group_name_H-M   'P 1'
#
loop_
_entity.id
_entity.type
_entity.pdbx_description
1 polymer ?
#
loop_
_entity_poly.entity_id
_entity_poly.type
_entity_poly.pdbx_seq_one_letter_code
_entity_poly.pdbx_strand_id
1 'polypeptide(L)'
;MENYKMTTLTKLIKNIENWAEARNLIEGSTPKKQFIKLMEEFGELCAGIARNDKDKIKDSIGDCAVVVIILTKQLNADNLNFITAYKAADFSTENSEIICLRASSVLGNASSYLMYMTSSESKSRLADILLRFIYYISKIALNFEFNFESCLNAAYNEIKDRKGRMIDGVFVKEGDL
;
A
#
# COMPACT_ATOMS: atom_id res chain seq x y z
N MET A 1 31.22 6.32 -9.48
CA MET A 1 30.04 5.71 -8.82
C MET A 1 29.41 6.82 -8.00
N GLU A 2 28.32 7.41 -8.46
CA GLU A 2 27.55 8.40 -7.71
C GLU A 2 26.98 7.73 -6.47
N ASN A 3 27.33 8.25 -5.30
CA ASN A 3 26.68 7.91 -4.05
C ASN A 3 25.22 8.38 -4.11
N TYR A 4 24.34 7.49 -4.52
CA TYR A 4 22.89 7.73 -4.52
C TYR A 4 22.45 7.86 -3.06
N LYS A 5 22.32 9.10 -2.60
CA LYS A 5 21.85 9.40 -1.25
C LYS A 5 20.39 8.92 -1.18
N MET A 6 20.16 7.77 -0.53
CA MET A 6 18.81 7.22 -0.36
C MET A 6 17.87 8.30 0.17
N THR A 7 16.77 8.55 -0.53
CA THR A 7 15.73 9.49 -0.09
C THR A 7 15.06 8.98 1.20
N THR A 8 14.42 9.86 1.94
CA THR A 8 13.65 9.49 3.15
C THR A 8 12.62 8.41 2.83
N LEU A 9 11.90 8.55 1.71
CA LEU A 9 10.91 7.58 1.24
C LEU A 9 11.54 6.22 0.92
N THR A 10 12.69 6.19 0.23
CA THR A 10 13.40 4.93 -0.05
C THR A 10 13.76 4.17 1.23
N LYS A 11 14.25 4.90 2.26
CA LYS A 11 14.54 4.29 3.56
C LYS A 11 13.28 3.76 4.24
N LEU A 12 12.20 4.50 4.17
CA LEU A 12 10.93 4.12 4.78
C LEU A 12 10.36 2.85 4.13
N ILE A 13 10.37 2.77 2.80
CA ILE A 13 9.98 1.56 2.05
C ILE A 13 10.83 0.37 2.50
N LYS A 14 12.16 0.55 2.56
CA LYS A 14 13.06 -0.53 2.99
C LYS A 14 12.81 -0.98 4.43
N ASN A 15 12.48 -0.05 5.32
CA ASN A 15 12.13 -0.38 6.70
C ASN A 15 10.84 -1.20 6.78
N ILE A 16 9.83 -0.87 5.95
CA ILE A 16 8.56 -1.63 5.87
C ILE A 16 8.81 -3.03 5.31
N GLU A 17 9.64 -3.17 4.26
CA GLU A 17 10.04 -4.47 3.73
C GLU A 17 10.72 -5.33 4.79
N ASN A 18 11.73 -4.79 5.48
CA ASN A 18 12.46 -5.50 6.53
C ASN A 18 11.52 -5.89 7.69
N TRP A 19 10.58 -5.00 8.05
CA TRP A 19 9.56 -5.29 9.04
C TRP A 19 8.67 -6.46 8.64
N ALA A 20 8.24 -6.48 7.38
CA ALA A 20 7.42 -7.56 6.83
C ALA A 20 8.17 -8.89 6.73
N GLU A 21 9.44 -8.87 6.31
CA GLU A 21 10.32 -10.05 6.29
C GLU A 21 10.51 -10.62 7.70
N ALA A 22 10.82 -9.77 8.69
CA ALA A 22 11.03 -10.19 10.09
C ALA A 22 9.79 -10.83 10.72
N ARG A 23 8.59 -10.54 10.19
CA ARG A 23 7.31 -11.11 10.63
C ARG A 23 6.79 -12.20 9.73
N ASN A 24 7.63 -12.67 8.81
CA ASN A 24 7.30 -13.74 7.85
C ASN A 24 6.07 -13.41 6.98
N LEU A 25 5.79 -12.13 6.71
CA LEU A 25 4.68 -11.71 5.86
C LEU A 25 4.97 -11.94 4.38
N ILE A 26 6.25 -11.98 3.98
CA ILE A 26 6.62 -12.15 2.58
C ILE A 26 6.44 -13.60 2.13
N GLU A 27 6.96 -14.57 2.89
CA GLU A 27 6.90 -15.99 2.54
C GLU A 27 5.77 -16.74 3.25
N GLY A 28 5.45 -16.38 4.48
CA GLY A 28 4.42 -17.04 5.29
C GLY A 28 2.98 -16.60 4.98
N SER A 29 2.81 -15.53 4.17
CA SER A 29 1.53 -15.09 3.64
C SER A 29 1.47 -15.30 2.12
N THR A 30 0.38 -14.91 1.49
CA THR A 30 0.22 -14.99 0.03
C THR A 30 -0.24 -13.65 -0.53
N PRO A 31 0.03 -13.35 -1.82
CA PRO A 31 -0.50 -12.15 -2.46
C PRO A 31 -2.03 -12.05 -2.37
N LYS A 32 -2.75 -13.18 -2.39
CA LYS A 32 -4.21 -13.19 -2.23
C LYS A 32 -4.65 -12.70 -0.84
N LYS A 33 -3.99 -13.16 0.23
CA LYS A 33 -4.30 -12.73 1.60
C LYS A 33 -3.94 -11.26 1.82
N GLN A 34 -2.78 -10.83 1.33
CA GLN A 34 -2.39 -9.42 1.40
C GLN A 34 -3.32 -8.52 0.56
N PHE A 35 -3.84 -9.01 -0.55
CA PHE A 35 -4.81 -8.27 -1.33
C PHE A 35 -6.15 -8.11 -0.61
N ILE A 36 -6.62 -9.13 0.11
CA ILE A 36 -7.82 -9.00 0.98
C ILE A 36 -7.55 -7.96 2.08
N LYS A 37 -6.35 -7.92 2.65
CA LYS A 37 -5.98 -6.86 3.61
C LYS A 37 -6.00 -5.48 2.95
N LEU A 38 -5.51 -5.35 1.71
CA LEU A 38 -5.60 -4.10 0.96
C LEU A 38 -7.05 -3.66 0.75
N MET A 39 -7.96 -4.58 0.46
CA MET A 39 -9.39 -4.28 0.31
C MET A 39 -10.01 -3.77 1.60
N GLU A 40 -9.62 -4.32 2.76
CA GLU A 40 -10.01 -3.86 4.08
C GLU A 40 -9.57 -2.40 4.31
N GLU A 41 -8.28 -2.09 4.14
CA GLU A 41 -7.72 -0.74 4.33
C GLU A 41 -8.31 0.27 3.34
N PHE A 42 -8.53 -0.15 2.09
CA PHE A 42 -9.21 0.70 1.12
C PHE A 42 -10.68 0.96 1.48
N GLY A 43 -11.36 -0.02 2.06
CA GLY A 43 -12.71 0.16 2.61
C GLY A 43 -12.74 1.20 3.73
N GLU A 44 -11.71 1.21 4.58
CA GLU A 44 -11.55 2.23 5.63
C GLU A 44 -11.29 3.62 5.06
N LEU A 45 -10.45 3.73 4.02
CA LEU A 45 -10.26 4.97 3.28
C LEU A 45 -11.58 5.48 2.69
N CYS A 46 -12.36 4.62 2.04
CA CYS A 46 -13.68 4.96 1.52
C CYS A 46 -14.63 5.45 2.64
N ALA A 47 -14.62 4.79 3.79
CA ALA A 47 -15.42 5.18 4.94
C ALA A 47 -15.01 6.54 5.50
N GLY A 48 -13.72 6.85 5.53
CA GLY A 48 -13.17 8.15 5.90
C GLY A 48 -13.64 9.26 4.94
N ILE A 49 -13.52 9.03 3.64
CA ILE A 49 -13.95 9.98 2.60
C ILE A 49 -15.45 10.25 2.70
N ALA A 50 -16.28 9.20 2.81
CA ALA A 50 -17.74 9.33 2.91
C ALA A 50 -18.19 10.14 4.12
N ARG A 51 -17.40 10.20 5.19
CA ARG A 51 -17.70 10.94 6.43
C ARG A 51 -16.89 12.22 6.60
N ASN A 52 -16.02 12.54 5.63
CA ASN A 52 -15.04 13.63 5.72
C ASN A 52 -14.19 13.56 7.01
N ASP A 53 -13.85 12.33 7.43
CA ASP A 53 -13.02 12.06 8.59
C ASP A 53 -11.53 12.11 8.19
N LYS A 54 -10.90 13.26 8.41
CA LYS A 54 -9.54 13.54 7.98
C LYS A 54 -8.50 12.64 8.65
N ASP A 55 -8.70 12.30 9.91
CA ASP A 55 -7.77 11.45 10.66
C ASP A 55 -7.81 10.02 10.09
N LYS A 56 -9.01 9.49 9.88
CA LYS A 56 -9.20 8.18 9.26
C LYS A 56 -8.67 8.13 7.82
N ILE A 57 -8.88 9.18 7.02
CA ILE A 57 -8.34 9.27 5.66
C ILE A 57 -6.82 9.21 5.67
N LYS A 58 -6.19 10.02 6.55
CA LYS A 58 -4.72 10.06 6.67
C LYS A 58 -4.13 8.72 7.05
N ASP A 59 -4.72 8.05 8.03
CA ASP A 59 -4.34 6.73 8.52
C ASP A 59 -4.47 5.67 7.42
N SER A 60 -5.65 5.55 6.83
CA SER A 60 -5.94 4.56 5.79
C SER A 60 -5.08 4.73 4.53
N ILE A 61 -4.65 5.96 4.16
CA ILE A 61 -3.69 6.18 3.07
C ILE A 61 -2.36 5.51 3.41
N GLY A 62 -1.88 5.68 4.63
CA GLY A 62 -0.65 5.06 5.11
C GLY A 62 -0.73 3.54 5.11
N ASP A 63 -1.81 2.99 5.63
CA ASP A 63 -2.03 1.54 5.73
C ASP A 63 -2.18 0.89 4.35
N CYS A 64 -2.94 1.49 3.44
CA CYS A 64 -2.99 1.04 2.05
C CYS A 64 -1.58 0.99 1.42
N ALA A 65 -0.76 2.03 1.65
CA ALA A 65 0.58 2.09 1.09
C ALA A 65 1.51 1.01 1.69
N VAL A 66 1.43 0.75 2.99
CA VAL A 66 2.15 -0.35 3.66
C VAL A 66 1.80 -1.70 3.02
N VAL A 67 0.52 -1.99 2.85
CA VAL A 67 0.09 -3.28 2.25
C VAL A 67 0.53 -3.39 0.79
N VAL A 68 0.51 -2.30 0.01
CA VAL A 68 1.02 -2.32 -1.38
C VAL A 68 2.52 -2.58 -1.41
N ILE A 69 3.33 -2.01 -0.50
CA ILE A 69 4.77 -2.28 -0.40
C ILE A 69 5.01 -3.78 -0.12
N ILE A 70 4.24 -4.40 0.76
CA ILE A 70 4.34 -5.83 1.05
C ILE A 70 3.97 -6.66 -0.20
N LEU A 71 2.88 -6.30 -0.87
CA LEU A 71 2.43 -6.98 -2.09
C LEU A 71 3.47 -6.89 -3.22
N THR A 72 4.01 -5.70 -3.48
CA THR A 72 5.03 -5.52 -4.52
C THR A 72 6.30 -6.33 -4.20
N LYS A 73 6.67 -6.41 -2.93
CA LYS A 73 7.78 -7.26 -2.48
C LYS A 73 7.49 -8.76 -2.71
N GLN A 74 6.29 -9.26 -2.41
CA GLN A 74 5.87 -10.64 -2.70
C GLN A 74 5.87 -10.95 -4.20
N LEU A 75 5.64 -9.94 -5.03
CA LEU A 75 5.65 -10.05 -6.49
C LEU A 75 7.05 -9.93 -7.10
N ASN A 76 8.08 -9.66 -6.30
CA ASN A 76 9.45 -9.34 -6.72
C ASN A 76 9.53 -8.09 -7.65
N ALA A 77 8.66 -7.12 -7.41
CA ALA A 77 8.68 -5.86 -8.16
C ALA A 77 9.67 -4.86 -7.54
N ASP A 78 10.23 -3.98 -8.40
CA ASP A 78 11.16 -2.96 -7.95
C ASP A 78 10.41 -1.77 -7.30
N ASN A 79 10.80 -1.44 -6.09
CA ASN A 79 10.22 -0.32 -5.33
C ASN A 79 10.59 1.08 -5.88
N LEU A 80 11.52 1.19 -6.82
CA LEU A 80 11.73 2.45 -7.54
C LEU A 80 10.46 2.88 -8.28
N ASN A 81 9.67 1.93 -8.79
CA ASN A 81 8.40 2.20 -9.45
C ASN A 81 7.34 2.77 -8.48
N PHE A 82 7.36 2.37 -7.21
CA PHE A 82 6.49 2.97 -6.18
C PHE A 82 6.76 4.48 -6.03
N ILE A 83 8.03 4.87 -5.96
CA ILE A 83 8.42 6.28 -5.86
C ILE A 83 7.99 7.06 -7.09
N THR A 84 8.13 6.46 -8.27
CA THR A 84 7.70 7.07 -9.53
C THR A 84 6.19 7.26 -9.57
N ALA A 85 5.41 6.26 -9.16
CA ALA A 85 3.95 6.35 -9.11
C ALA A 85 3.46 7.44 -8.14
N TYR A 86 4.04 7.50 -6.94
CA TYR A 86 3.75 8.55 -5.97
C TYR A 86 4.07 9.94 -6.51
N LYS A 87 5.26 10.13 -7.10
CA LYS A 87 5.70 11.43 -7.63
C LYS A 87 4.94 11.88 -8.88
N ALA A 88 4.33 10.95 -9.60
CA ALA A 88 3.50 11.26 -10.75
C ALA A 88 2.13 11.85 -10.36
N ALA A 89 1.72 11.72 -9.08
CA ALA A 89 0.48 12.30 -8.60
C ALA A 89 0.62 13.83 -8.57
N ASP A 90 -0.34 14.49 -9.18
CA ASP A 90 -0.49 15.93 -9.22
C ASP A 90 -1.78 16.34 -8.49
N PHE A 91 -1.86 17.62 -8.11
CA PHE A 91 -3.09 18.19 -7.59
C PHE A 91 -4.21 18.05 -8.63
N SER A 92 -5.34 17.50 -8.21
CA SER A 92 -6.47 17.23 -9.09
C SER A 92 -7.65 18.13 -8.75
N THR A 93 -8.34 18.63 -9.78
CA THR A 93 -9.65 19.27 -9.64
C THR A 93 -10.79 18.24 -9.47
N GLU A 94 -10.51 16.94 -9.67
CA GLU A 94 -11.47 15.88 -9.40
C GLU A 94 -11.72 15.77 -7.90
N ASN A 95 -12.98 15.57 -7.51
CA ASN A 95 -13.28 15.31 -6.10
C ASN A 95 -12.76 13.92 -5.67
N SER A 96 -12.52 13.77 -4.36
CA SER A 96 -11.94 12.55 -3.81
C SER A 96 -12.81 11.31 -4.01
N GLU A 97 -14.13 11.46 -4.13
CA GLU A 97 -15.06 10.36 -4.42
C GLU A 97 -14.82 9.77 -5.82
N ILE A 98 -14.63 10.62 -6.84
CA ILE A 98 -14.31 10.16 -8.20
C ILE A 98 -12.95 9.48 -8.23
N ILE A 99 -11.94 10.04 -7.55
CA ILE A 99 -10.62 9.41 -7.45
C ILE A 99 -10.73 8.06 -6.75
N CYS A 100 -11.55 7.95 -5.70
CA CYS A 100 -11.82 6.70 -5.00
C CYS A 100 -12.47 5.65 -5.91
N LEU A 101 -13.43 6.03 -6.76
CA LEU A 101 -14.03 5.14 -7.76
C LEU A 101 -13.01 4.66 -8.80
N ARG A 102 -12.09 5.53 -9.23
CA ARG A 102 -10.97 5.13 -10.11
C ARG A 102 -10.03 4.14 -9.43
N ALA A 103 -9.69 4.37 -8.16
CA ALA A 103 -8.89 3.46 -7.36
C ALA A 103 -9.59 2.10 -7.20
N SER A 104 -10.90 2.08 -6.94
CA SER A 104 -11.73 0.88 -6.88
C SER A 104 -11.70 0.08 -8.18
N SER A 105 -11.82 0.75 -9.35
CA SER A 105 -11.70 0.11 -10.66
C SER A 105 -10.33 -0.54 -10.87
N VAL A 106 -9.26 0.11 -10.41
CA VAL A 106 -7.90 -0.44 -10.46
C VAL A 106 -7.79 -1.70 -9.58
N LEU A 107 -8.34 -1.69 -8.37
CA LEU A 107 -8.34 -2.87 -7.49
C LEU A 107 -9.21 -4.00 -8.07
N GLY A 108 -10.32 -3.70 -8.71
CA GLY A 108 -11.13 -4.69 -9.44
C GLY A 108 -10.32 -5.38 -10.56
N ASN A 109 -9.52 -4.62 -11.31
CA ASN A 109 -8.61 -5.17 -12.30
C ASN A 109 -7.50 -6.02 -11.66
N ALA A 110 -6.90 -5.54 -10.57
CA ALA A 110 -5.89 -6.29 -9.81
C ALA A 110 -6.43 -7.65 -9.32
N SER A 111 -7.66 -7.69 -8.82
CA SER A 111 -8.30 -8.93 -8.35
C SER A 111 -8.43 -9.96 -9.48
N SER A 112 -8.77 -9.54 -10.69
CA SER A 112 -8.86 -10.42 -11.86
C SER A 112 -7.51 -11.03 -12.22
N TYR A 113 -6.44 -10.23 -12.21
CA TYR A 113 -5.08 -10.75 -12.43
C TYR A 113 -4.66 -11.72 -11.33
N LEU A 114 -4.98 -11.42 -10.08
CA LEU A 114 -4.60 -12.22 -8.93
C LEU A 114 -5.27 -13.62 -8.93
N MET A 115 -6.50 -13.75 -9.44
CA MET A 115 -7.20 -15.03 -9.57
C MET A 115 -6.49 -15.98 -10.53
N TYR A 116 -5.93 -15.45 -11.62
CA TYR A 116 -5.37 -16.23 -12.73
C TYR A 116 -3.85 -16.11 -12.85
N MET A 117 -3.17 -15.57 -11.84
CA MET A 117 -1.73 -15.33 -11.86
C MET A 117 -0.96 -16.65 -11.83
N THR A 118 -0.27 -16.97 -12.94
CA THR A 118 0.53 -18.21 -13.09
C THR A 118 1.97 -17.96 -13.57
N SER A 119 2.28 -16.76 -14.10
CA SER A 119 3.57 -16.46 -14.72
C SER A 119 4.25 -15.24 -14.10
N SER A 120 5.55 -15.07 -14.36
CA SER A 120 6.29 -13.85 -13.99
C SER A 120 5.74 -12.60 -14.66
N GLU A 121 5.27 -12.72 -15.91
CA GLU A 121 4.64 -11.61 -16.63
C GLU A 121 3.35 -11.16 -15.93
N SER A 122 2.50 -12.09 -15.49
CA SER A 122 1.28 -11.73 -14.75
C SER A 122 1.59 -11.08 -13.39
N LYS A 123 2.70 -11.46 -12.73
CA LYS A 123 3.17 -10.79 -11.50
C LYS A 123 3.59 -9.35 -11.76
N SER A 124 4.37 -9.12 -12.83
CA SER A 124 4.79 -7.77 -13.21
C SER A 124 3.59 -6.87 -13.53
N ARG A 125 2.64 -7.36 -14.31
CA ARG A 125 1.41 -6.62 -14.64
C ARG A 125 0.57 -6.31 -13.39
N LEU A 126 0.48 -7.24 -12.45
CA LEU A 126 -0.21 -7.00 -11.19
C LEU A 126 0.50 -5.91 -10.39
N ALA A 127 1.82 -5.93 -10.33
CA ALA A 127 2.59 -4.87 -9.67
C ALA A 127 2.32 -3.49 -10.30
N ASP A 128 2.32 -3.39 -11.64
CA ASP A 128 2.01 -2.14 -12.34
C ASP A 128 0.60 -1.62 -12.01
N ILE A 129 -0.39 -2.52 -11.89
CA ILE A 129 -1.74 -2.16 -11.50
C ILE A 129 -1.76 -1.62 -10.06
N LEU A 130 -1.04 -2.26 -9.13
CA LEU A 130 -0.93 -1.79 -7.74
C LEU A 130 -0.25 -0.42 -7.63
N LEU A 131 0.73 -0.13 -8.50
CA LEU A 131 1.37 1.19 -8.57
C LEU A 131 0.40 2.26 -9.06
N ARG A 132 -0.51 1.93 -9.98
CA ARG A 132 -1.61 2.85 -10.35
C ARG A 132 -2.54 3.13 -9.18
N PHE A 133 -2.76 2.17 -8.30
CA PHE A 133 -3.51 2.43 -7.07
C PHE A 133 -2.76 3.43 -6.17
N ILE A 134 -1.44 3.30 -5.99
CA ILE A 134 -0.61 4.28 -5.26
C ILE A 134 -0.76 5.69 -5.85
N TYR A 135 -0.74 5.82 -7.17
CA TYR A 135 -1.00 7.12 -7.82
C TYR A 135 -2.33 7.73 -7.38
N TYR A 136 -3.42 6.96 -7.36
CA TYR A 136 -4.73 7.49 -6.98
C TYR A 136 -4.84 7.84 -5.49
N ILE A 137 -4.33 7.00 -4.58
CA ILE A 137 -4.37 7.36 -3.15
C ILE A 137 -3.45 8.53 -2.83
N SER A 138 -2.38 8.74 -3.60
CA SER A 138 -1.53 9.93 -3.49
C SER A 138 -2.27 11.19 -3.93
N LYS A 139 -3.12 11.12 -4.96
CA LYS A 139 -4.02 12.24 -5.35
C LYS A 139 -5.05 12.53 -4.27
N ILE A 140 -5.61 11.50 -3.61
CA ILE A 140 -6.50 11.70 -2.46
C ILE A 140 -5.75 12.44 -1.34
N ALA A 141 -4.52 12.04 -1.02
CA ALA A 141 -3.71 12.74 -0.03
C ALA A 141 -3.56 14.24 -0.36
N LEU A 142 -3.22 14.56 -1.62
CA LEU A 142 -3.08 15.94 -2.09
C LEU A 142 -4.40 16.74 -1.97
N ASN A 143 -5.54 16.15 -2.31
CA ASN A 143 -6.84 16.81 -2.19
C ASN A 143 -7.22 17.16 -0.74
N PHE A 144 -6.71 16.40 0.24
CA PHE A 144 -6.84 16.67 1.66
C PHE A 144 -5.67 17.46 2.25
N GLU A 145 -4.75 17.95 1.41
CA GLU A 145 -3.54 18.68 1.82
C GLU A 145 -2.60 17.85 2.72
N PHE A 146 -2.63 16.53 2.57
CA PHE A 146 -1.73 15.63 3.30
C PHE A 146 -0.44 15.39 2.50
N ASN A 147 0.67 15.31 3.22
CA ASN A 147 1.91 14.79 2.67
C ASN A 147 1.86 13.26 2.72
N PHE A 148 1.91 12.60 1.57
CA PHE A 148 1.84 11.13 1.46
C PHE A 148 2.95 10.42 2.24
N GLU A 149 4.20 10.93 2.21
CA GLU A 149 5.31 10.35 2.98
C GLU A 149 5.04 10.43 4.48
N SER A 150 4.36 11.48 4.94
CA SER A 150 3.96 11.61 6.35
C SER A 150 2.87 10.60 6.74
N CYS A 151 1.92 10.30 5.84
CA CYS A 151 0.91 9.26 6.06
C CYS A 151 1.60 7.89 6.18
N LEU A 152 2.46 7.54 5.24
CA LEU A 152 3.20 6.29 5.26
C LEU A 152 4.11 6.16 6.49
N ASN A 153 4.78 7.25 6.90
CA ASN A 153 5.63 7.25 8.09
C ASN A 153 4.82 7.07 9.37
N ALA A 154 3.62 7.64 9.45
CA ALA A 154 2.72 7.44 10.59
C ALA A 154 2.32 5.96 10.71
N ALA A 155 1.84 5.35 9.62
CA ALA A 155 1.50 3.93 9.58
C ALA A 155 2.70 3.04 9.95
N TYR A 156 3.92 3.32 9.43
CA TYR A 156 5.10 2.58 9.82
C TYR A 156 5.42 2.71 11.31
N ASN A 157 5.31 3.91 11.88
CA ASN A 157 5.59 4.12 13.31
C ASN A 157 4.59 3.37 14.20
N GLU A 158 3.36 3.17 13.74
CA GLU A 158 2.37 2.38 14.46
C GLU A 158 2.69 0.87 14.45
N ILE A 159 3.18 0.36 13.31
CA ILE A 159 3.41 -1.08 13.15
C ILE A 159 4.82 -1.55 13.55
N LYS A 160 5.85 -0.69 13.50
CA LYS A 160 7.28 -1.08 13.64
C LYS A 160 7.58 -1.92 14.88
N ASP A 161 6.95 -1.59 16.00
CA ASP A 161 7.14 -2.26 17.30
C ASP A 161 6.04 -3.29 17.61
N ARG A 162 5.09 -3.49 16.68
CA ARG A 162 3.96 -4.38 16.83
C ARG A 162 4.43 -5.83 16.94
N LYS A 163 4.08 -6.50 18.03
CA LYS A 163 4.35 -7.92 18.28
C LYS A 163 3.16 -8.76 17.81
N GLY A 164 3.43 -10.03 17.48
CA GLY A 164 2.42 -10.98 17.02
C GLY A 164 3.07 -12.17 16.35
N ARG A 165 2.26 -13.05 15.79
CA ARG A 165 2.73 -14.23 15.06
C ARG A 165 1.86 -14.51 13.84
N MET A 166 2.44 -15.26 12.90
CA MET A 166 1.69 -15.76 11.73
C MET A 166 0.79 -16.92 12.14
N ILE A 167 -0.49 -16.84 11.81
CA ILE A 167 -1.47 -17.92 11.95
C ILE A 167 -2.18 -18.04 10.61
N ASP A 168 -2.08 -19.21 9.98
CA ASP A 168 -2.70 -19.50 8.68
C ASP A 168 -2.43 -18.45 7.59
N GLY A 169 -1.20 -17.89 7.59
CA GLY A 169 -0.77 -16.87 6.62
C GLY A 169 -1.31 -15.46 6.88
N VAL A 170 -1.86 -15.20 8.07
CA VAL A 170 -2.27 -13.88 8.56
C VAL A 170 -1.44 -13.52 9.78
N PHE A 171 -0.94 -12.29 9.85
CA PHE A 171 -0.25 -11.80 11.04
C PHE A 171 -1.29 -11.39 12.09
N VAL A 172 -1.31 -12.12 13.22
CA VAL A 172 -2.19 -11.85 14.36
C VAL A 172 -1.41 -11.09 15.42
N LYS A 173 -1.93 -9.94 15.86
CA LYS A 173 -1.32 -9.11 16.92
C LYS A 173 -1.29 -9.87 18.24
N GLU A 174 -0.31 -9.60 19.09
CA GLU A 174 -0.18 -10.26 20.40
C GLU A 174 -1.43 -10.05 21.29
N GLY A 175 -2.09 -8.90 21.18
CA GLY A 175 -3.32 -8.60 21.93
C GLY A 175 -4.58 -9.30 21.41
N ASP A 176 -4.52 -9.94 20.23
CA ASP A 176 -5.64 -10.68 19.59
C ASP A 176 -5.42 -12.21 19.66
N LEU A 177 -4.36 -12.66 20.34
CA LEU A 177 -4.02 -14.07 20.57
C LEU A 177 -4.68 -14.56 21.84
#